data_e25a2c25673bcb63c95fd0a5420c0597
#
_entry.id   e25a2c25673bcb63c95fd0a5420c0597
#
_cell.length_a   1.000
_cell.length_b   1.000
_cell.length_c   1.000
_cell.angle_alpha   90.00
_cell.angle_beta   90.00
_cell.angle_gamma   90.00
#
_symmetry.space_group_name_H-M   'P 1'
#
loop_
_entity.id
_entity.type
_entity.pdbx_description
1 polymer ?
#
loop_
_entity_poly.entity_id
_entity_poly.type
_entity_poly.pdbx_seq_one_letter_code
_entity_poly.pdbx_strand_id
1 'polypeptide(L)'
;MVYYDFPIWIRFAHFINLIFITLLIRSGIEILSALPKLYWHDHATPGTEWIKFTKKRFPSNFKERVWISLEEEESFSSWVALPGHKNLGIGRHWHFFSIIFWIANGAAYYILLFTSNEWARLIPTSWSIFPQAIHTAMLYASFHFAVPGNPYDPLQQLAYFGVVFLLGPFMIATGAGMSPAVGARFPRYPRIFRGRQVARSLHFLGMVAFVLFIIIHISMVVITHFPENMGNIFLGKITSLGVAIGIFALFVLVIVAVHVWATGISLKNPRLVQTKLGAVIEIVRRSLFSRVVSRQQYSRSDVTPFFRANGYPPDTREYKDLLENNFVNWRLKVHGLVEKPFELSLTDLHAMKKEIQITEHSCIQGWTAIGEWGGIPMNYIISLCKPLSQARYVVFYSYQYSEGAQFYEAIYMELAKHHQTILAYEMNGEPLIVPHGAPLRLRIETQLGFKMVKWIKSIEFVSDYKNIGLGQGGHREDHMYYGIGAGI
;
A
#
# COMPACT_ATOMS: atom_id res chain seq x y z
N MET A 1 -35.53 33.13 7.55
CA MET A 1 -34.76 31.91 7.34
C MET A 1 -34.06 32.07 5.99
N VAL A 2 -32.73 32.17 6.00
CA VAL A 2 -31.99 32.32 4.72
C VAL A 2 -31.93 30.94 4.09
N TYR A 3 -32.43 30.83 2.88
CA TYR A 3 -32.42 29.60 2.09
C TYR A 3 -31.00 29.38 1.52
N TYR A 4 -30.35 28.28 1.89
CA TYR A 4 -29.04 27.90 1.36
C TYR A 4 -29.22 26.93 0.20
N ASP A 5 -29.06 27.43 -1.00
CA ASP A 5 -28.99 26.56 -2.17
C ASP A 5 -27.60 25.93 -2.27
N PHE A 6 -27.51 24.60 -2.07
CA PHE A 6 -26.31 23.85 -2.41
C PHE A 6 -26.32 23.56 -3.90
N PRO A 7 -25.38 24.13 -4.69
CA PRO A 7 -25.24 23.78 -6.09
C PRO A 7 -25.18 22.25 -6.29
N ILE A 8 -25.78 21.78 -7.38
CA ILE A 8 -25.91 20.34 -7.63
C ILE A 8 -24.56 19.61 -7.60
N TRP A 9 -23.50 20.27 -8.05
CA TRP A 9 -22.14 19.70 -8.05
C TRP A 9 -21.57 19.51 -6.63
N ILE A 10 -21.88 20.38 -5.66
CA ILE A 10 -21.51 20.20 -4.25
C ILE A 10 -22.17 18.93 -3.71
N ARG A 11 -23.46 18.75 -4.00
CA ARG A 11 -24.24 17.60 -3.56
C ARG A 11 -23.66 16.30 -4.12
N PHE A 12 -23.40 16.22 -5.42
CA PHE A 12 -22.76 15.05 -6.05
C PHE A 12 -21.36 14.78 -5.49
N ALA A 13 -20.51 15.81 -5.38
CA ALA A 13 -19.16 15.67 -4.84
C ALA A 13 -19.19 15.14 -3.40
N HIS A 14 -20.15 15.58 -2.58
CA HIS A 14 -20.31 15.10 -1.21
C HIS A 14 -20.64 13.60 -1.15
N PHE A 15 -21.54 13.09 -2.01
CA PHE A 15 -21.89 11.67 -2.02
C PHE A 15 -20.77 10.79 -2.54
N ILE A 16 -20.11 11.20 -3.61
CA ILE A 16 -18.94 10.52 -4.16
C ILE A 16 -17.84 10.45 -3.09
N ASN A 17 -17.60 11.59 -2.42
CA ASN A 17 -16.62 11.63 -1.33
C ASN A 17 -16.92 10.62 -0.23
N LEU A 18 -18.19 10.54 0.23
CA LEU A 18 -18.55 9.64 1.33
C LEU A 18 -18.39 8.16 0.95
N ILE A 19 -18.78 7.76 -0.25
CA ILE A 19 -18.58 6.40 -0.74
C ILE A 19 -17.09 6.04 -0.71
N PHE A 20 -16.25 6.88 -1.33
CA PHE A 20 -14.83 6.55 -1.45
C PHE A 20 -14.06 6.70 -0.15
N ILE A 21 -14.37 7.68 0.73
CA ILE A 21 -13.69 7.81 2.02
C ILE A 21 -13.96 6.60 2.94
N THR A 22 -15.18 6.06 2.94
CA THR A 22 -15.52 4.89 3.74
C THR A 22 -14.87 3.61 3.19
N LEU A 23 -14.75 3.47 1.87
CA LEU A 23 -13.97 2.39 1.25
C LEU A 23 -12.46 2.53 1.56
N LEU A 24 -11.92 3.75 1.52
CA LEU A 24 -10.52 4.03 1.87
C LEU A 24 -10.19 3.68 3.32
N ILE A 25 -11.07 4.04 4.27
CA ILE A 25 -10.90 3.71 5.68
C ILE A 25 -10.83 2.19 5.85
N ARG A 26 -11.80 1.43 5.34
CA ARG A 26 -11.84 -0.03 5.50
C ARG A 26 -10.68 -0.73 4.78
N SER A 27 -10.33 -0.31 3.57
CA SER A 27 -9.19 -0.87 2.84
C SER A 27 -7.85 -0.49 3.48
N GLY A 28 -7.75 0.70 4.08
CA GLY A 28 -6.61 1.11 4.87
C GLY A 28 -6.41 0.25 6.13
N ILE A 29 -7.50 -0.13 6.81
CA ILE A 29 -7.46 -1.07 7.94
C ILE A 29 -6.98 -2.46 7.48
N GLU A 30 -7.41 -2.94 6.30
CA GLU A 30 -6.88 -4.18 5.72
C GLU A 30 -5.37 -4.09 5.47
N ILE A 31 -4.87 -2.99 4.92
CA ILE A 31 -3.42 -2.78 4.72
C ILE A 31 -2.68 -2.72 6.07
N LEU A 32 -3.28 -2.11 7.09
CA LEU A 32 -2.72 -2.06 8.44
C LEU A 32 -2.56 -3.46 9.05
N SER A 33 -3.43 -4.42 8.71
CA SER A 33 -3.40 -5.78 9.24
C SER A 33 -2.10 -6.53 8.93
N ALA A 34 -1.44 -6.18 7.83
CA ALA A 34 -0.19 -6.83 7.40
C ALA A 34 1.02 -6.42 8.26
N LEU A 35 1.02 -5.21 8.82
CA LEU A 35 1.97 -4.75 9.83
C LEU A 35 1.20 -3.92 10.86
N PRO A 36 0.54 -4.55 11.84
CA PRO A 36 -0.38 -3.87 12.77
C PRO A 36 0.36 -3.15 13.90
N LYS A 37 1.43 -2.47 13.56
CA LYS A 37 2.31 -1.70 14.43
C LYS A 37 2.78 -0.44 13.72
N LEU A 38 2.88 0.68 14.44
CA LEU A 38 3.30 1.97 13.89
C LEU A 38 4.53 2.51 14.63
N TYR A 39 5.40 3.19 13.88
CA TYR A 39 6.72 3.62 14.33
C TYR A 39 6.95 5.11 14.06
N TRP A 40 7.76 5.76 14.92
CA TRP A 40 8.24 7.11 14.70
C TRP A 40 9.66 7.18 14.10
N HIS A 41 10.16 6.06 13.58
CA HIS A 41 11.43 5.97 12.87
C HIS A 41 11.35 4.91 11.76
N ASP A 42 12.20 5.02 10.77
CA ASP A 42 12.06 4.27 9.51
C ASP A 42 12.51 2.79 9.62
N HIS A 43 13.29 2.44 10.63
CA HIS A 43 13.81 1.07 10.80
C HIS A 43 12.73 0.05 11.17
N ALA A 44 11.59 0.48 11.68
CA ALA A 44 10.50 -0.40 12.14
C ALA A 44 10.98 -1.56 13.03
N THR A 45 11.96 -1.32 13.89
CA THR A 45 12.55 -2.34 14.77
C THR A 45 11.49 -2.86 15.75
N PRO A 46 11.29 -4.18 15.87
CA PRO A 46 10.36 -4.75 16.84
C PRO A 46 10.63 -4.27 18.27
N GLY A 47 9.56 -3.93 19.00
CA GLY A 47 9.65 -3.40 20.37
C GLY A 47 9.80 -1.88 20.47
N THR A 48 9.92 -1.16 19.34
CA THR A 48 10.00 0.30 19.30
C THR A 48 8.74 0.96 18.73
N GLU A 49 7.69 0.18 18.52
CA GLU A 49 6.39 0.69 18.10
C GLU A 49 5.76 1.60 19.15
N TRP A 50 5.21 2.76 18.72
CA TRP A 50 4.48 3.66 19.61
C TRP A 50 3.02 3.23 19.83
N ILE A 51 2.44 2.47 18.88
CA ILE A 51 1.13 1.86 18.98
C ILE A 51 1.10 0.53 18.23
N LYS A 52 0.33 -0.42 18.73
CA LYS A 52 0.12 -1.74 18.13
C LYS A 52 -1.34 -2.15 18.20
N PHE A 53 -1.80 -2.82 17.14
CA PHE A 53 -3.15 -3.37 16.99
C PHE A 53 -3.13 -4.90 16.98
N THR A 54 -2.18 -5.47 17.72
CA THR A 54 -1.96 -6.92 17.82
C THR A 54 -1.53 -7.27 19.23
N LYS A 55 -1.93 -8.47 19.67
CA LYS A 55 -1.42 -9.08 20.91
C LYS A 55 -0.14 -9.90 20.67
N LYS A 56 0.20 -10.15 19.41
CA LYS A 56 1.40 -10.92 19.02
C LYS A 56 2.65 -10.15 19.38
N ARG A 57 3.58 -10.83 20.04
CA ARG A 57 4.85 -10.26 20.47
C ARG A 57 5.98 -10.80 19.61
N PHE A 58 6.96 -9.97 19.39
CA PHE A 58 8.23 -10.41 18.84
C PHE A 58 8.90 -11.35 19.86
N PRO A 59 9.36 -12.55 19.44
CA PRO A 59 9.97 -13.49 20.38
C PRO A 59 11.31 -12.95 20.89
N SER A 60 11.55 -13.07 22.20
CA SER A 60 12.81 -12.65 22.82
C SER A 60 14.02 -13.46 22.32
N ASN A 61 13.78 -14.71 21.92
CA ASN A 61 14.78 -15.63 21.38
C ASN A 61 14.83 -15.67 19.84
N PHE A 62 14.49 -14.58 19.17
CA PHE A 62 14.44 -14.52 17.69
C PHE A 62 15.77 -14.88 17.00
N LYS A 63 16.90 -14.81 17.70
CA LYS A 63 18.22 -15.24 17.21
C LYS A 63 18.36 -16.77 17.15
N GLU A 64 17.65 -17.46 18.01
CA GLU A 64 17.66 -18.91 18.13
C GLU A 64 16.55 -19.58 17.33
N ARG A 65 15.43 -18.88 17.18
CA ARG A 65 14.26 -19.32 16.42
C ARG A 65 14.13 -18.51 15.13
N VAL A 66 13.94 -19.20 14.01
CA VAL A 66 13.54 -18.52 12.75
C VAL A 66 12.20 -17.83 12.95
N TRP A 67 12.22 -16.51 12.94
CA TRP A 67 11.03 -15.69 13.02
C TRP A 67 10.84 -14.94 11.69
N ILE A 68 9.61 -14.86 11.22
CA ILE A 68 9.27 -14.17 9.98
C ILE A 68 8.18 -13.14 10.20
N SER A 69 8.21 -12.10 9.38
CA SER A 69 7.26 -10.97 9.51
C SER A 69 5.79 -11.36 9.28
N LEU A 70 5.51 -12.48 8.60
CA LEU A 70 4.15 -13.01 8.43
C LEU A 70 3.50 -13.41 9.77
N GLU A 71 4.30 -13.74 10.78
CA GLU A 71 3.80 -14.08 12.11
C GLU A 71 3.18 -12.87 12.83
N GLU A 72 3.52 -11.63 12.42
CA GLU A 72 2.92 -10.40 12.99
C GLU A 72 1.57 -10.04 12.38
N GLU A 73 1.22 -10.58 11.21
CA GLU A 73 -0.02 -10.24 10.51
C GLU A 73 -1.26 -10.60 11.34
N GLU A 74 -2.22 -9.68 11.39
CA GLU A 74 -3.51 -9.89 12.03
C GLU A 74 -4.61 -10.17 11.02
N SER A 75 -5.64 -10.89 11.48
CA SER A 75 -6.84 -11.16 10.69
C SER A 75 -7.99 -10.28 11.20
N PHE A 76 -8.14 -9.10 10.61
CA PHE A 76 -9.26 -8.23 10.97
C PHE A 76 -10.56 -8.71 10.32
N SER A 77 -11.66 -8.48 11.04
CA SER A 77 -13.00 -8.83 10.57
C SER A 77 -13.40 -8.01 9.34
N SER A 78 -14.18 -8.62 8.45
CA SER A 78 -14.81 -7.94 7.31
C SER A 78 -15.77 -6.80 7.71
N TRP A 79 -16.17 -6.66 8.96
CA TRP A 79 -16.92 -5.50 9.42
C TRP A 79 -16.10 -4.21 9.44
N VAL A 80 -14.82 -4.31 9.75
CA VAL A 80 -13.92 -3.15 9.89
C VAL A 80 -12.91 -3.03 8.75
N ALA A 81 -12.53 -4.14 8.13
CA ALA A 81 -11.57 -4.20 7.04
C ALA A 81 -12.24 -4.52 5.69
N LEU A 82 -11.62 -4.18 4.58
CA LEU A 82 -12.10 -4.52 3.24
C LEU A 82 -10.98 -5.22 2.45
N PRO A 83 -11.13 -6.51 2.15
CA PRO A 83 -12.28 -7.37 2.47
C PRO A 83 -12.21 -8.02 3.86
N GLY A 84 -11.11 -7.91 4.59
CA GLY A 84 -10.83 -8.61 5.84
C GLY A 84 -10.07 -9.93 5.63
N HIS A 85 -9.71 -10.57 6.75
CA HIS A 85 -9.13 -11.92 6.77
C HIS A 85 -7.78 -12.08 6.07
N LYS A 86 -6.86 -11.09 6.21
CA LYS A 86 -5.50 -11.09 5.62
C LYS A 86 -5.45 -11.07 4.09
N ASN A 87 -6.39 -10.41 3.46
CA ASN A 87 -6.42 -10.25 2.01
C ASN A 87 -5.72 -8.96 1.56
N LEU A 88 -4.46 -8.78 1.94
CA LEU A 88 -3.67 -7.58 1.66
C LEU A 88 -3.69 -7.18 0.18
N GLY A 89 -3.55 -8.14 -0.74
CA GLY A 89 -3.57 -7.87 -2.19
C GLY A 89 -4.87 -7.20 -2.63
N ILE A 90 -6.01 -7.76 -2.23
CA ILE A 90 -7.35 -7.22 -2.54
C ILE A 90 -7.58 -5.89 -1.81
N GLY A 91 -7.19 -5.77 -0.54
CA GLY A 91 -7.27 -4.52 0.21
C GLY A 91 -6.51 -3.39 -0.47
N ARG A 92 -5.32 -3.65 -1.00
CA ARG A 92 -4.54 -2.69 -1.79
C ARG A 92 -5.23 -2.29 -3.09
N HIS A 93 -5.86 -3.22 -3.80
CA HIS A 93 -6.63 -2.90 -5.01
C HIS A 93 -7.79 -1.96 -4.68
N TRP A 94 -8.57 -2.22 -3.63
CA TRP A 94 -9.63 -1.32 -3.20
C TRP A 94 -9.09 0.05 -2.78
N HIS A 95 -7.99 0.09 -2.05
CA HIS A 95 -7.40 1.35 -1.58
C HIS A 95 -6.93 2.22 -2.75
N PHE A 96 -6.14 1.66 -3.68
CA PHE A 96 -5.64 2.40 -4.84
C PHE A 96 -6.73 2.76 -5.84
N PHE A 97 -7.71 1.91 -6.04
CA PHE A 97 -8.89 2.25 -6.83
C PHE A 97 -9.65 3.43 -6.22
N SER A 98 -9.96 3.35 -4.94
CA SER A 98 -10.73 4.38 -4.25
C SER A 98 -10.01 5.73 -4.21
N ILE A 99 -8.67 5.75 -4.00
CA ILE A 99 -7.92 7.00 -3.96
C ILE A 99 -7.91 7.72 -5.32
N ILE A 100 -7.90 7.00 -6.43
CA ILE A 100 -7.98 7.60 -7.78
C ILE A 100 -9.26 8.43 -7.91
N PHE A 101 -10.41 7.83 -7.57
CA PHE A 101 -11.70 8.52 -7.67
C PHE A 101 -11.88 9.58 -6.59
N TRP A 102 -11.35 9.36 -5.39
CA TRP A 102 -11.41 10.35 -4.32
C TRP A 102 -10.60 11.61 -4.66
N ILE A 103 -9.38 11.46 -5.22
CA ILE A 103 -8.57 12.59 -5.70
C ILE A 103 -9.23 13.28 -6.89
N ALA A 104 -9.77 12.53 -7.85
CA ALA A 104 -10.46 13.10 -9.01
C ALA A 104 -11.68 13.93 -8.58
N ASN A 105 -12.49 13.41 -7.64
CA ASN A 105 -13.61 14.14 -7.06
C ASN A 105 -13.15 15.39 -6.30
N GLY A 106 -12.08 15.29 -5.50
CA GLY A 106 -11.52 16.45 -4.78
C GLY A 106 -10.97 17.52 -5.72
N ALA A 107 -10.28 17.12 -6.79
CA ALA A 107 -9.80 18.07 -7.80
C ALA A 107 -10.96 18.79 -8.52
N ALA A 108 -11.99 18.04 -8.95
CA ALA A 108 -13.20 18.61 -9.53
C ALA A 108 -13.89 19.57 -8.55
N TYR A 109 -13.99 19.16 -7.27
CA TYR A 109 -14.55 20.00 -6.22
C TYR A 109 -13.79 21.32 -6.07
N TYR A 110 -12.45 21.31 -6.01
CA TYR A 110 -11.66 22.54 -5.92
C TYR A 110 -11.83 23.43 -7.17
N ILE A 111 -11.77 22.85 -8.37
CA ILE A 111 -11.97 23.62 -9.61
C ILE A 111 -13.32 24.33 -9.57
N LEU A 112 -14.40 23.59 -9.28
CA LEU A 112 -15.74 24.14 -9.24
C LEU A 112 -15.93 25.15 -8.10
N LEU A 113 -15.34 24.90 -6.93
CA LEU A 113 -15.39 25.81 -5.78
C LEU A 113 -14.85 27.19 -6.11
N PHE A 114 -13.71 27.26 -6.79
CA PHE A 114 -13.07 28.53 -7.14
C PHE A 114 -13.69 29.17 -8.39
N THR A 115 -14.08 28.37 -9.39
CA THR A 115 -14.68 28.91 -10.63
C THR A 115 -16.11 29.42 -10.46
N SER A 116 -16.86 28.84 -9.50
CA SER A 116 -18.23 29.29 -9.18
C SER A 116 -18.30 30.32 -8.05
N ASN A 117 -17.19 30.80 -7.55
CA ASN A 117 -17.10 31.75 -6.43
C ASN A 117 -17.65 31.22 -5.09
N GLU A 118 -17.83 29.90 -4.95
CA GLU A 118 -18.36 29.27 -3.73
C GLU A 118 -17.29 29.08 -2.65
N TRP A 119 -16.04 29.43 -2.92
CA TRP A 119 -14.92 29.28 -1.98
C TRP A 119 -15.10 30.06 -0.68
N ALA A 120 -15.82 31.21 -0.71
CA ALA A 120 -16.11 32.02 0.46
C ALA A 120 -16.92 31.28 1.54
N ARG A 121 -17.66 30.22 1.16
CA ARG A 121 -18.37 29.35 2.12
C ARG A 121 -17.42 28.66 3.08
N LEU A 122 -16.25 28.26 2.58
CA LEU A 122 -15.29 27.43 3.32
C LEU A 122 -14.11 28.23 3.85
N ILE A 123 -13.61 29.20 3.08
CA ILE A 123 -12.39 29.93 3.45
C ILE A 123 -12.74 31.13 4.30
N PRO A 124 -12.33 31.16 5.59
CA PRO A 124 -12.54 32.30 6.45
C PRO A 124 -11.72 33.51 5.94
N THR A 125 -12.33 34.67 5.88
CA THR A 125 -11.68 35.91 5.42
C THR A 125 -11.32 36.86 6.56
N SER A 126 -11.68 36.55 7.80
CA SER A 126 -11.42 37.35 8.99
C SER A 126 -10.89 36.50 10.14
N TRP A 127 -9.94 37.04 10.88
CA TRP A 127 -9.41 36.42 12.09
C TRP A 127 -10.44 36.32 13.24
N SER A 128 -11.51 37.12 13.19
CA SER A 128 -12.63 37.05 14.15
C SER A 128 -13.36 35.68 14.14
N ILE A 129 -13.14 34.87 13.09
CA ILE A 129 -13.71 33.53 13.02
C ILE A 129 -13.30 32.65 14.21
N PHE A 130 -12.08 32.78 14.73
CA PHE A 130 -11.61 31.95 15.85
C PHE A 130 -12.36 32.19 17.16
N PRO A 131 -12.47 33.42 17.70
CA PRO A 131 -13.26 33.66 18.90
C PRO A 131 -14.75 33.34 18.67
N GLN A 132 -15.29 33.58 17.47
CA GLN A 132 -16.67 33.22 17.13
C GLN A 132 -16.86 31.69 17.12
N ALA A 133 -15.93 30.92 16.58
CA ALA A 133 -15.99 29.46 16.60
C ALA A 133 -15.92 28.89 18.02
N ILE A 134 -15.07 29.48 18.88
CA ILE A 134 -15.02 29.11 20.32
C ILE A 134 -16.37 29.37 20.99
N HIS A 135 -16.95 30.54 20.74
CA HIS A 135 -18.28 30.87 21.27
C HIS A 135 -19.34 29.89 20.78
N THR A 136 -19.36 29.57 19.48
CA THR A 136 -20.27 28.57 18.89
C THR A 136 -20.06 27.19 19.53
N ALA A 137 -18.81 26.78 19.77
CA ALA A 137 -18.52 25.52 20.44
C ALA A 137 -19.07 25.48 21.89
N MET A 138 -18.99 26.60 22.63
CA MET A 138 -19.58 26.71 23.97
C MET A 138 -21.13 26.62 23.92
N LEU A 139 -21.77 27.25 22.94
CA LEU A 139 -23.21 27.14 22.73
C LEU A 139 -23.62 25.70 22.47
N TYR A 140 -22.92 25.00 21.58
CA TYR A 140 -23.18 23.58 21.30
C TYR A 140 -22.96 22.68 22.52
N ALA A 141 -21.91 22.94 23.30
CA ALA A 141 -21.62 22.23 24.53
C ALA A 141 -22.73 22.45 25.61
N SER A 142 -23.43 23.58 25.55
CA SER A 142 -24.57 23.90 26.41
C SER A 142 -25.95 23.56 25.79
N PHE A 143 -25.94 22.75 24.72
CA PHE A 143 -27.17 22.31 23.99
C PHE A 143 -27.97 23.43 23.31
N HIS A 144 -27.31 24.57 22.99
CA HIS A 144 -27.91 25.65 22.21
C HIS A 144 -27.51 25.49 20.74
N PHE A 145 -28.38 24.84 19.94
CA PHE A 145 -28.10 24.46 18.56
C PHE A 145 -28.57 25.47 17.51
N ALA A 146 -29.35 26.50 17.89
CA ALA A 146 -29.81 27.54 16.98
C ALA A 146 -28.78 28.65 16.81
N VAL A 147 -27.62 28.34 16.22
CA VAL A 147 -26.56 29.31 15.96
C VAL A 147 -26.69 29.84 14.55
N PRO A 148 -26.72 31.20 14.37
CA PRO A 148 -26.81 31.77 13.02
C PRO A 148 -25.54 31.49 12.19
N GLY A 149 -25.72 31.16 10.93
CA GLY A 149 -24.65 30.98 9.97
C GLY A 149 -25.05 31.38 8.56
N ASN A 150 -24.10 31.70 7.71
CA ASN A 150 -24.37 32.03 6.30
C ASN A 150 -23.20 31.59 5.38
N PRO A 151 -23.23 30.43 4.74
CA PRO A 151 -24.17 29.30 4.91
C PRO A 151 -23.88 28.44 6.12
N TYR A 152 -22.71 28.61 6.76
CA TYR A 152 -22.23 27.83 7.90
C TYR A 152 -22.00 28.75 9.11
N ASP A 153 -22.23 28.23 10.29
CA ASP A 153 -21.76 28.90 11.49
C ASP A 153 -20.21 28.92 11.57
N PRO A 154 -19.59 29.76 12.40
CA PRO A 154 -18.14 29.91 12.45
C PRO A 154 -17.40 28.61 12.77
N LEU A 155 -17.94 27.73 13.61
CA LEU A 155 -17.31 26.44 13.94
C LEU A 155 -17.38 25.46 12.76
N GLN A 156 -18.52 25.39 12.08
CA GLN A 156 -18.69 24.59 10.87
C GLN A 156 -17.76 25.05 9.75
N GLN A 157 -17.64 26.37 9.53
CA GLN A 157 -16.75 26.93 8.50
C GLN A 157 -15.29 26.54 8.77
N LEU A 158 -14.79 26.68 10.01
CA LEU A 158 -13.44 26.28 10.37
C LEU A 158 -13.22 24.76 10.25
N ALA A 159 -14.19 23.96 10.69
CA ALA A 159 -14.10 22.50 10.59
C ALA A 159 -14.02 22.04 9.13
N TYR A 160 -14.87 22.58 8.26
CA TYR A 160 -14.88 22.25 6.83
C TYR A 160 -13.64 22.77 6.12
N PHE A 161 -13.17 23.98 6.44
CA PHE A 161 -11.88 24.48 5.98
C PHE A 161 -10.73 23.51 6.36
N GLY A 162 -10.69 23.11 7.63
CA GLY A 162 -9.68 22.19 8.14
C GLY A 162 -9.69 20.83 7.41
N VAL A 163 -10.88 20.27 7.17
CA VAL A 163 -11.00 18.96 6.49
C VAL A 163 -10.68 19.07 5.00
N VAL A 164 -11.20 20.07 4.32
CA VAL A 164 -11.04 20.20 2.87
C VAL A 164 -9.64 20.68 2.50
N PHE A 165 -9.12 21.73 3.16
CA PHE A 165 -7.86 22.36 2.73
C PHE A 165 -6.63 21.91 3.50
N LEU A 166 -6.79 21.30 4.68
CA LEU A 166 -5.64 20.82 5.47
C LEU A 166 -5.61 19.28 5.53
N LEU A 167 -6.65 18.65 6.05
CA LEU A 167 -6.65 17.20 6.30
C LEU A 167 -6.65 16.39 5.01
N GLY A 168 -7.45 16.77 4.01
CA GLY A 168 -7.48 16.09 2.70
C GLY A 168 -6.12 16.11 1.99
N PRO A 169 -5.51 17.28 1.74
CA PRO A 169 -4.15 17.37 1.20
C PRO A 169 -3.09 16.67 2.05
N PHE A 170 -3.19 16.72 3.38
CA PHE A 170 -2.30 16.01 4.29
C PHE A 170 -2.37 14.49 4.10
N MET A 171 -3.55 13.92 3.91
CA MET A 171 -3.70 12.49 3.64
C MET A 171 -3.06 12.09 2.30
N ILE A 172 -3.21 12.91 1.27
CA ILE A 172 -2.56 12.68 -0.03
C ILE A 172 -1.04 12.76 0.14
N ALA A 173 -0.54 13.79 0.82
CA ALA A 173 0.88 14.00 1.03
C ALA A 173 1.52 12.86 1.83
N THR A 174 0.93 12.45 2.95
CA THR A 174 1.44 11.33 3.76
C THR A 174 1.33 10.00 3.01
N GLY A 175 0.24 9.78 2.26
CA GLY A 175 0.07 8.61 1.38
C GLY A 175 1.16 8.52 0.32
N ALA A 176 1.47 9.62 -0.36
CA ALA A 176 2.59 9.71 -1.30
C ALA A 176 3.95 9.50 -0.60
N GLY A 177 4.12 10.00 0.63
CA GLY A 177 5.32 9.79 1.46
C GLY A 177 5.59 8.33 1.81
N MET A 178 4.55 7.50 1.87
CA MET A 178 4.67 6.04 2.06
C MET A 178 4.99 5.28 0.77
N SER A 179 4.78 5.89 -0.40
CA SER A 179 4.95 5.21 -1.69
C SER A 179 6.42 4.96 -2.02
N PRO A 180 6.85 3.70 -2.19
CA PRO A 180 8.19 3.40 -2.68
C PRO A 180 8.48 4.03 -4.05
N ALA A 181 7.49 4.06 -4.93
CA ALA A 181 7.61 4.65 -6.27
C ALA A 181 7.88 6.15 -6.23
N VAL A 182 7.28 6.87 -5.28
CA VAL A 182 7.57 8.30 -5.05
C VAL A 182 8.96 8.47 -4.44
N GLY A 183 9.31 7.67 -3.41
CA GLY A 183 10.62 7.71 -2.76
C GLY A 183 11.78 7.44 -3.72
N ALA A 184 11.64 6.46 -4.62
CA ALA A 184 12.66 6.14 -5.62
C ALA A 184 12.91 7.28 -6.62
N ARG A 185 11.88 8.04 -6.97
CA ARG A 185 11.97 9.18 -7.91
C ARG A 185 12.33 10.49 -7.23
N PHE A 186 11.81 10.69 -6.04
CA PHE A 186 11.97 11.92 -5.24
C PHE A 186 12.49 11.57 -3.84
N PRO A 187 13.78 11.20 -3.68
CA PRO A 187 14.32 10.71 -2.39
C PRO A 187 14.20 11.69 -1.23
N ARG A 188 14.09 13.00 -1.54
CA ARG A 188 13.88 14.05 -0.51
C ARG A 188 12.46 14.08 0.02
N TYR A 189 11.46 13.58 -0.72
CA TYR A 189 10.06 13.70 -0.35
C TYR A 189 9.69 12.90 0.92
N PRO A 190 10.03 11.60 1.08
CA PRO A 190 9.80 10.89 2.33
C PRO A 190 10.55 11.51 3.52
N ARG A 191 11.71 12.16 3.29
CA ARG A 191 12.50 12.83 4.34
C ARG A 191 11.78 14.02 4.97
N ILE A 192 10.82 14.66 4.29
CA ILE A 192 9.94 15.69 4.85
C ILE A 192 9.18 15.14 6.07
N PHE A 193 8.82 13.88 6.03
CA PHE A 193 8.15 13.17 7.11
C PHE A 193 9.12 12.38 8.01
N ARG A 194 10.43 12.58 7.90
CA ARG A 194 11.46 11.76 8.58
C ARG A 194 11.42 10.28 8.19
N GLY A 195 10.88 9.95 7.00
CA GLY A 195 10.83 8.59 6.46
C GLY A 195 9.43 8.04 6.28
N ARG A 196 9.36 6.86 5.68
CA ARG A 196 8.09 6.20 5.29
C ARG A 196 7.27 5.70 6.47
N GLN A 197 7.90 5.23 7.56
CA GLN A 197 7.17 4.74 8.73
C GLN A 197 6.54 5.89 9.52
N VAL A 198 7.22 7.04 9.58
CA VAL A 198 6.64 8.25 10.18
C VAL A 198 5.49 8.77 9.32
N ALA A 199 5.64 8.81 7.99
CA ALA A 199 4.54 9.13 7.09
C ALA A 199 3.34 8.19 7.29
N ARG A 200 3.58 6.88 7.53
CA ARG A 200 2.55 5.89 7.83
C ARG A 200 1.84 6.16 9.15
N SER A 201 2.58 6.53 10.20
CA SER A 201 2.02 6.92 11.49
C SER A 201 1.17 8.18 11.38
N LEU A 202 1.64 9.19 10.64
CA LEU A 202 0.91 10.43 10.37
C LEU A 202 -0.35 10.18 9.53
N HIS A 203 -0.28 9.31 8.52
CA HIS A 203 -1.43 8.91 7.70
C HIS A 203 -2.51 8.22 8.55
N PHE A 204 -2.11 7.33 9.46
CA PHE A 204 -3.02 6.71 10.41
C PHE A 204 -3.70 7.74 11.32
N LEU A 205 -2.94 8.70 11.88
CA LEU A 205 -3.52 9.77 12.69
C LEU A 205 -4.49 10.65 11.89
N GLY A 206 -4.17 10.93 10.63
CA GLY A 206 -5.08 11.62 9.70
C GLY A 206 -6.37 10.82 9.45
N MET A 207 -6.28 9.51 9.29
CA MET A 207 -7.46 8.63 9.20
C MET A 207 -8.32 8.72 10.47
N VAL A 208 -7.70 8.69 11.65
CA VAL A 208 -8.42 8.86 12.92
C VAL A 208 -9.13 10.20 12.98
N ALA A 209 -8.45 11.28 12.55
CA ALA A 209 -9.05 12.62 12.49
C ALA A 209 -10.26 12.66 11.53
N PHE A 210 -10.18 12.01 10.36
CA PHE A 210 -11.34 11.87 9.46
C PHE A 210 -12.49 11.09 10.08
N VAL A 211 -12.22 9.97 10.75
CA VAL A 211 -13.25 9.18 11.42
C VAL A 211 -13.95 9.99 12.50
N LEU A 212 -13.18 10.71 13.33
CA LEU A 212 -13.74 11.59 14.35
C LEU A 212 -14.58 12.72 13.74
N PHE A 213 -14.08 13.35 12.68
CA PHE A 213 -14.84 14.37 11.95
C PHE A 213 -16.16 13.79 11.40
N ILE A 214 -16.14 12.62 10.76
CA ILE A 214 -17.34 11.97 10.20
C ILE A 214 -18.36 11.68 11.32
N ILE A 215 -17.93 11.15 12.45
CA ILE A 215 -18.81 10.86 13.60
C ILE A 215 -19.46 12.16 14.12
N ILE A 216 -18.65 13.19 14.37
CA ILE A 216 -19.13 14.48 14.86
C ILE A 216 -20.07 15.12 13.83
N HIS A 217 -19.67 15.13 12.56
CA HIS A 217 -20.45 15.72 11.47
C HIS A 217 -21.84 15.05 11.34
N ILE A 218 -21.89 13.72 11.28
CA ILE A 218 -23.18 13.00 11.20
C ILE A 218 -24.01 13.25 12.45
N SER A 219 -23.41 13.23 13.64
CA SER A 219 -24.13 13.50 14.90
C SER A 219 -24.74 14.90 14.89
N MET A 220 -23.96 15.91 14.48
CA MET A 220 -24.47 17.28 14.38
C MET A 220 -25.57 17.43 13.34
N VAL A 221 -25.44 16.79 12.16
CA VAL A 221 -26.49 16.79 11.13
C VAL A 221 -27.80 16.21 11.62
N VAL A 222 -27.74 15.14 12.46
CA VAL A 222 -28.92 14.47 13.01
C VAL A 222 -29.54 15.26 14.18
N ILE A 223 -28.71 15.82 15.05
CA ILE A 223 -29.17 16.50 16.27
C ILE A 223 -29.68 17.92 15.96
N THR A 224 -29.04 18.60 14.96
CA THR A 224 -29.38 19.97 14.60
C THR A 224 -30.14 19.99 13.27
N HIS A 225 -31.23 20.72 13.16
CA HIS A 225 -31.95 21.04 11.91
C HIS A 225 -32.01 19.89 10.88
N PHE A 226 -32.29 18.67 11.33
CA PHE A 226 -32.20 17.44 10.52
C PHE A 226 -33.01 17.50 9.21
N PRO A 227 -34.27 17.96 9.18
CA PRO A 227 -35.05 18.05 7.93
C PRO A 227 -34.44 19.02 6.93
N GLU A 228 -33.94 20.17 7.41
CA GLU A 228 -33.30 21.20 6.60
C GLU A 228 -31.98 20.70 6.02
N ASN A 229 -31.14 20.07 6.85
CA ASN A 229 -29.86 19.51 6.43
C ASN A 229 -30.05 18.44 5.35
N MET A 230 -30.97 17.49 5.57
CA MET A 230 -31.29 16.44 4.59
C MET A 230 -31.91 17.01 3.33
N GLY A 231 -32.84 17.94 3.47
CA GLY A 231 -33.49 18.59 2.33
C GLY A 231 -32.49 19.34 1.46
N ASN A 232 -31.63 20.16 2.05
CA ASN A 232 -30.66 20.97 1.32
C ASN A 232 -29.61 20.13 0.61
N ILE A 233 -29.02 19.13 1.27
CA ILE A 233 -27.94 18.33 0.67
C ILE A 233 -28.44 17.29 -0.36
N PHE A 234 -29.68 16.75 -0.19
CA PHE A 234 -30.20 15.75 -1.12
C PHE A 234 -31.12 16.34 -2.18
N LEU A 235 -32.05 17.22 -1.80
CA LEU A 235 -33.09 17.74 -2.69
C LEU A 235 -32.83 19.18 -3.19
N GLY A 236 -31.89 19.91 -2.55
CA GLY A 236 -31.67 21.34 -2.81
C GLY A 236 -32.83 22.21 -2.31
N LYS A 237 -33.64 21.74 -1.37
CA LYS A 237 -34.77 22.46 -0.78
C LYS A 237 -35.12 21.92 0.60
N ILE A 238 -35.75 22.75 1.41
CA ILE A 238 -36.28 22.35 2.71
C ILE A 238 -37.34 21.24 2.53
N THR A 239 -37.35 20.27 3.44
CA THR A 239 -38.27 19.14 3.40
C THR A 239 -38.92 18.84 4.76
N SER A 240 -39.93 17.96 4.77
CA SER A 240 -40.54 17.49 6.00
C SER A 240 -39.69 16.44 6.72
N LEU A 241 -39.91 16.27 8.02
CA LEU A 241 -39.20 15.29 8.83
C LEU A 241 -39.36 13.86 8.29
N GLY A 242 -40.54 13.47 7.82
CA GLY A 242 -40.79 12.13 7.28
C GLY A 242 -39.94 11.86 5.99
N VAL A 243 -39.88 12.86 5.10
CA VAL A 243 -39.05 12.78 3.89
C VAL A 243 -37.57 12.76 4.26
N ALA A 244 -37.13 13.58 5.19
CA ALA A 244 -35.74 13.59 5.67
C ALA A 244 -35.32 12.22 6.25
N ILE A 245 -36.15 11.60 7.08
CA ILE A 245 -35.92 10.24 7.61
C ILE A 245 -35.82 9.22 6.47
N GLY A 246 -36.76 9.26 5.51
CA GLY A 246 -36.76 8.35 4.36
C GLY A 246 -35.50 8.47 3.51
N ILE A 247 -35.05 9.70 3.22
CA ILE A 247 -33.81 9.95 2.46
C ILE A 247 -32.58 9.45 3.24
N PHE A 248 -32.47 9.77 4.51
CA PHE A 248 -31.37 9.33 5.36
C PHE A 248 -31.28 7.79 5.42
N ALA A 249 -32.42 7.12 5.67
CA ALA A 249 -32.49 5.67 5.69
C ALA A 249 -32.08 5.04 4.34
N LEU A 250 -32.57 5.58 3.23
CA LEU A 250 -32.18 5.13 1.88
C LEU A 250 -30.68 5.31 1.66
N PHE A 251 -30.14 6.45 2.05
CA PHE A 251 -28.72 6.73 1.90
C PHE A 251 -27.84 5.79 2.73
N VAL A 252 -28.18 5.54 3.98
CA VAL A 252 -27.49 4.55 4.83
C VAL A 252 -27.58 3.16 4.19
N LEU A 253 -28.74 2.78 3.67
CA LEU A 253 -28.92 1.51 2.97
C LEU A 253 -28.01 1.38 1.75
N VAL A 254 -27.89 2.44 0.94
CA VAL A 254 -26.97 2.46 -0.24
C VAL A 254 -25.51 2.27 0.20
N ILE A 255 -25.06 3.00 1.23
CA ILE A 255 -23.68 2.85 1.74
C ILE A 255 -23.44 1.42 2.23
N VAL A 256 -24.35 0.87 3.04
CA VAL A 256 -24.27 -0.51 3.53
C VAL A 256 -24.25 -1.50 2.37
N ALA A 257 -25.13 -1.32 1.38
CA ALA A 257 -25.18 -2.19 0.20
C ALA A 257 -23.88 -2.17 -0.60
N VAL A 258 -23.27 -0.99 -0.82
CA VAL A 258 -21.95 -0.86 -1.47
C VAL A 258 -20.88 -1.63 -0.70
N HIS A 259 -20.84 -1.51 0.62
CA HIS A 259 -19.86 -2.20 1.46
C HIS A 259 -20.07 -3.71 1.51
N VAL A 260 -21.31 -4.17 1.63
CA VAL A 260 -21.66 -5.60 1.58
C VAL A 260 -21.29 -6.19 0.22
N TRP A 261 -21.64 -5.49 -0.86
CA TRP A 261 -21.29 -5.91 -2.21
C TRP A 261 -19.76 -5.97 -2.41
N ALA A 262 -19.02 -4.91 -2.05
CA ALA A 262 -17.57 -4.84 -2.18
C ALA A 262 -16.88 -5.97 -1.40
N THR A 263 -17.33 -6.24 -0.18
CA THR A 263 -16.83 -7.35 0.64
C THR A 263 -17.18 -8.69 0.01
N GLY A 264 -18.45 -8.89 -0.36
CA GLY A 264 -18.94 -10.16 -0.93
C GLY A 264 -18.25 -10.54 -2.23
N ILE A 265 -18.09 -9.57 -3.16
CA ILE A 265 -17.40 -9.84 -4.44
C ILE A 265 -15.91 -10.11 -4.22
N SER A 266 -15.29 -9.43 -3.25
CA SER A 266 -13.87 -9.63 -2.93
C SER A 266 -13.58 -11.01 -2.35
N LEU A 267 -14.46 -11.53 -1.50
CA LEU A 267 -14.30 -12.86 -0.88
C LEU A 267 -14.71 -14.00 -1.81
N LYS A 268 -15.77 -13.80 -2.63
CA LYS A 268 -16.27 -14.83 -3.54
C LYS A 268 -15.49 -14.91 -4.85
N ASN A 269 -15.07 -13.78 -5.40
CA ASN A 269 -14.41 -13.66 -6.70
C ASN A 269 -13.18 -12.76 -6.65
N PRO A 270 -12.16 -13.06 -5.83
CA PRO A 270 -11.01 -12.17 -5.64
C PRO A 270 -10.23 -11.93 -6.95
N ARG A 271 -10.16 -12.92 -7.83
CA ARG A 271 -9.53 -12.78 -9.14
C ARG A 271 -10.21 -11.74 -10.03
N LEU A 272 -11.54 -11.66 -10.01
CA LEU A 272 -12.29 -10.64 -10.74
C LEU A 272 -11.95 -9.24 -10.21
N VAL A 273 -11.90 -9.09 -8.88
CA VAL A 273 -11.53 -7.81 -8.24
C VAL A 273 -10.11 -7.42 -8.62
N GLN A 274 -9.13 -8.34 -8.49
CA GLN A 274 -7.75 -8.11 -8.91
C GLN A 274 -7.68 -7.61 -10.35
N THR A 275 -8.35 -8.29 -11.28
CA THR A 275 -8.29 -7.99 -12.72
C THR A 275 -8.95 -6.64 -13.02
N LYS A 276 -10.16 -6.40 -12.51
CA LYS A 276 -10.94 -5.19 -12.86
C LYS A 276 -10.40 -3.93 -12.19
N LEU A 277 -10.15 -3.96 -10.88
CA LEU A 277 -9.59 -2.81 -10.19
C LEU A 277 -8.12 -2.61 -10.60
N GLY A 278 -7.37 -3.70 -10.77
CA GLY A 278 -5.99 -3.66 -11.23
C GLY A 278 -5.83 -3.00 -12.60
N ALA A 279 -6.75 -3.24 -13.54
CA ALA A 279 -6.72 -2.59 -14.86
C ALA A 279 -6.81 -1.06 -14.76
N VAL A 280 -7.70 -0.53 -13.91
CA VAL A 280 -7.84 0.92 -13.67
C VAL A 280 -6.59 1.48 -13.01
N ILE A 281 -6.07 0.82 -11.97
CA ILE A 281 -4.86 1.22 -11.27
C ILE A 281 -3.67 1.25 -12.21
N GLU A 282 -3.55 0.24 -13.08
CA GLU A 282 -2.43 0.11 -14.01
C GLU A 282 -2.39 1.24 -15.05
N ILE A 283 -3.54 1.75 -15.52
CA ILE A 283 -3.59 2.92 -16.42
C ILE A 283 -2.94 4.13 -15.73
N VAL A 284 -3.33 4.42 -14.49
CA VAL A 284 -2.79 5.55 -13.71
C VAL A 284 -1.32 5.32 -13.38
N ARG A 285 -0.95 4.10 -12.96
CA ARG A 285 0.44 3.75 -12.66
C ARG A 285 1.35 3.95 -13.88
N ARG A 286 0.96 3.48 -15.05
CA ARG A 286 1.74 3.66 -16.28
C ARG A 286 1.86 5.12 -16.67
N SER A 287 0.82 5.90 -16.49
CA SER A 287 0.84 7.33 -16.77
C SER A 287 1.81 8.09 -15.87
N LEU A 288 1.83 7.78 -14.57
CA LEU A 288 2.64 8.49 -13.57
C LEU A 288 4.05 7.92 -13.42
N PHE A 289 4.23 6.60 -13.60
CA PHE A 289 5.44 5.86 -13.26
C PHE A 289 5.93 4.94 -14.40
N SER A 290 5.84 5.40 -15.65
CA SER A 290 6.19 4.61 -16.85
C SER A 290 7.67 4.21 -16.91
N ARG A 291 8.56 4.98 -16.29
CA ARG A 291 10.01 4.71 -16.31
C ARG A 291 10.45 4.07 -15.00
N VAL A 292 11.24 3.01 -15.12
CA VAL A 292 11.95 2.42 -13.98
C VAL A 292 13.06 3.37 -13.56
N VAL A 293 12.96 3.91 -12.34
CA VAL A 293 13.95 4.87 -11.83
C VAL A 293 14.20 4.57 -10.36
N SER A 294 15.46 4.39 -9.98
CA SER A 294 15.89 4.45 -8.59
C SER A 294 16.99 5.51 -8.45
N ARG A 295 16.68 6.60 -7.78
CA ARG A 295 17.62 7.71 -7.48
C ARG A 295 18.11 7.68 -6.04
N GLN A 296 17.67 6.71 -5.26
CA GLN A 296 18.08 6.55 -3.86
C GLN A 296 19.54 6.07 -3.83
N GLN A 297 20.31 6.67 -2.92
CA GLN A 297 21.69 6.29 -2.66
C GLN A 297 21.84 6.14 -1.13
N TYR A 298 22.43 5.05 -0.72
CA TYR A 298 22.65 4.70 0.67
C TYR A 298 24.12 4.37 0.92
N SER A 299 24.55 4.62 2.15
CA SER A 299 25.88 4.31 2.65
C SER A 299 25.81 3.19 3.70
N ARG A 300 26.95 2.67 4.13
CA ARG A 300 26.99 1.66 5.21
C ARG A 300 26.39 2.14 6.53
N SER A 301 26.44 3.45 6.80
CA SER A 301 25.79 4.02 8.00
C SER A 301 24.27 3.99 7.96
N ASP A 302 23.66 3.81 6.78
CA ASP A 302 22.22 3.73 6.59
C ASP A 302 21.68 2.29 6.75
N VAL A 303 22.56 1.28 6.83
CA VAL A 303 22.18 -0.12 6.99
C VAL A 303 21.36 -0.28 8.28
N THR A 304 20.17 -0.87 8.15
CA THR A 304 19.27 -1.00 9.30
C THR A 304 19.77 -2.06 10.30
N PRO A 305 19.69 -1.78 11.62
CA PRO A 305 20.18 -2.70 12.63
C PRO A 305 19.44 -4.05 12.66
N PHE A 306 18.22 -4.09 12.13
CA PHE A 306 17.39 -5.28 12.05
C PHE A 306 16.72 -5.36 10.67
N PHE A 307 17.04 -6.44 9.93
CA PHE A 307 16.41 -6.73 8.65
C PHE A 307 15.42 -7.89 8.83
N ARG A 308 14.11 -7.60 8.70
CA ARG A 308 13.06 -8.62 8.83
C ARG A 308 13.20 -9.70 7.76
N ALA A 309 13.05 -10.95 8.15
CA ALA A 309 12.83 -12.03 7.20
C ALA A 309 11.34 -12.12 6.85
N ASN A 310 11.02 -12.43 5.60
CA ASN A 310 9.66 -12.70 5.13
C ASN A 310 9.63 -14.04 4.38
N GLY A 311 8.56 -14.81 4.56
CA GLY A 311 8.40 -16.16 3.99
C GLY A 311 9.20 -17.23 4.74
N TYR A 312 8.55 -18.35 4.97
CA TYR A 312 9.16 -19.51 5.65
C TYR A 312 10.25 -20.14 4.80
N PRO A 313 11.39 -20.56 5.40
CA PRO A 313 12.39 -21.34 4.69
C PRO A 313 11.78 -22.60 4.05
N PRO A 314 12.40 -23.11 2.97
CA PRO A 314 11.97 -24.36 2.37
C PRO A 314 12.06 -25.52 3.37
N ASP A 315 11.01 -26.34 3.42
CA ASP A 315 10.93 -27.52 4.28
C ASP A 315 11.05 -28.83 3.48
N THR A 316 11.43 -28.75 2.21
CA THR A 316 11.62 -29.91 1.34
C THR A 316 12.89 -30.68 1.73
N ARG A 317 12.85 -32.01 1.56
CA ARG A 317 14.02 -32.87 1.78
C ARG A 317 15.20 -32.44 0.92
N GLU A 318 14.96 -32.14 -0.36
CA GLU A 318 15.96 -31.64 -1.30
C GLU A 318 16.73 -30.42 -0.75
N TYR A 319 16.04 -29.45 -0.18
CA TYR A 319 16.71 -28.25 0.38
C TYR A 319 17.45 -28.55 1.68
N LYS A 320 16.89 -29.42 2.53
CA LYS A 320 17.54 -29.86 3.78
C LYS A 320 18.84 -30.58 3.52
N ASP A 321 18.85 -31.52 2.55
CA ASP A 321 20.05 -32.24 2.13
C ASP A 321 21.15 -31.29 1.60
N LEU A 322 20.74 -30.24 0.85
CA LEU A 322 21.67 -29.20 0.39
C LEU A 322 22.21 -28.35 1.55
N LEU A 323 21.39 -28.02 2.53
CA LEU A 323 21.80 -27.25 3.71
C LEU A 323 22.80 -28.07 4.57
N GLU A 324 22.53 -29.36 4.81
CA GLU A 324 23.39 -30.25 5.61
C GLU A 324 24.79 -30.41 5.00
N ASN A 325 24.93 -30.36 3.68
CA ASN A 325 26.21 -30.38 2.99
C ASN A 325 26.77 -28.99 2.66
N ASN A 326 26.30 -27.92 3.33
CA ASN A 326 26.73 -26.53 3.11
C ASN A 326 26.61 -26.09 1.66
N PHE A 327 25.59 -26.55 0.97
CA PHE A 327 25.29 -26.22 -0.44
C PHE A 327 26.37 -26.63 -1.46
N VAL A 328 27.29 -27.50 -1.13
CA VAL A 328 28.35 -27.98 -2.06
C VAL A 328 27.74 -28.60 -3.32
N ASN A 329 26.65 -29.33 -3.18
CA ASN A 329 25.93 -29.99 -4.27
C ASN A 329 24.86 -29.08 -4.93
N TRP A 330 24.69 -27.86 -4.45
CA TRP A 330 23.73 -26.94 -5.04
C TRP A 330 24.18 -26.51 -6.43
N ARG A 331 23.24 -26.43 -7.37
CA ARG A 331 23.46 -25.95 -8.75
C ARG A 331 22.35 -24.98 -9.14
N LEU A 332 22.73 -23.83 -9.69
CA LEU A 332 21.82 -22.90 -10.34
C LEU A 332 21.64 -23.33 -11.79
N LYS A 333 20.46 -23.82 -12.13
CA LYS A 333 20.12 -24.15 -13.51
C LYS A 333 19.61 -22.92 -14.25
N VAL A 334 20.20 -22.61 -15.40
CA VAL A 334 19.78 -21.52 -16.31
C VAL A 334 19.34 -22.14 -17.63
N HIS A 335 18.08 -21.97 -18.00
CA HIS A 335 17.46 -22.66 -19.13
C HIS A 335 16.32 -21.85 -19.79
N GLY A 336 15.55 -22.52 -20.69
CA GLY A 336 14.43 -21.92 -21.42
C GLY A 336 14.87 -21.36 -22.77
N LEU A 337 14.34 -20.21 -23.16
CA LEU A 337 14.65 -19.54 -24.43
C LEU A 337 16.03 -18.89 -24.42
N VAL A 338 17.08 -19.70 -24.40
CA VAL A 338 18.48 -19.30 -24.40
C VAL A 338 19.28 -20.11 -25.42
N GLU A 339 20.33 -19.50 -25.99
CA GLU A 339 21.25 -20.24 -26.89
C GLU A 339 22.13 -21.23 -26.12
N LYS A 340 22.54 -20.87 -24.89
CA LYS A 340 23.50 -21.62 -24.09
C LYS A 340 22.91 -21.89 -22.70
N PRO A 341 22.14 -22.96 -22.49
CA PRO A 341 21.76 -23.40 -21.17
C PRO A 341 22.98 -23.92 -20.40
N PHE A 342 23.03 -23.67 -19.08
CA PHE A 342 24.14 -24.12 -18.23
C PHE A 342 23.69 -24.29 -16.79
N GLU A 343 24.57 -24.87 -15.98
CA GLU A 343 24.46 -24.97 -14.54
C GLU A 343 25.70 -24.35 -13.89
N LEU A 344 25.52 -23.67 -12.75
CA LEU A 344 26.60 -23.05 -11.97
C LEU A 344 26.55 -23.55 -10.53
N SER A 345 27.72 -23.87 -9.99
CA SER A 345 27.90 -24.11 -8.55
C SER A 345 28.07 -22.77 -7.79
N LEU A 346 28.03 -22.82 -6.46
CA LEU A 346 28.40 -21.65 -5.66
C LEU A 346 29.85 -21.22 -5.89
N THR A 347 30.76 -22.19 -6.07
CA THR A 347 32.17 -21.91 -6.39
C THR A 347 32.31 -21.15 -7.69
N ASP A 348 31.53 -21.52 -8.72
CA ASP A 348 31.54 -20.78 -10.00
C ASP A 348 31.05 -19.35 -9.81
N LEU A 349 29.98 -19.14 -9.03
CA LEU A 349 29.47 -17.81 -8.73
C LEU A 349 30.49 -16.97 -7.95
N HIS A 350 31.16 -17.55 -6.96
CA HIS A 350 32.21 -16.84 -6.19
C HIS A 350 33.45 -16.51 -7.03
N ALA A 351 33.76 -17.27 -8.08
CA ALA A 351 34.84 -16.98 -9.01
C ALA A 351 34.53 -15.81 -9.98
N MET A 352 33.25 -15.43 -10.11
CA MET A 352 32.83 -14.31 -10.96
C MET A 352 33.05 -12.95 -10.26
N LYS A 353 33.06 -11.87 -11.03
CA LYS A 353 33.20 -10.51 -10.47
C LYS A 353 31.98 -10.15 -9.61
N LYS A 354 32.20 -10.04 -8.30
CA LYS A 354 31.20 -9.62 -7.34
C LYS A 354 30.92 -8.12 -7.45
N GLU A 355 29.65 -7.75 -7.37
CA GLU A 355 29.19 -6.38 -7.11
C GLU A 355 28.59 -6.25 -5.73
N ILE A 356 28.77 -5.07 -5.11
CA ILE A 356 28.21 -4.72 -3.80
C ILE A 356 27.25 -3.54 -3.98
N GLN A 357 26.06 -3.66 -3.41
CA GLN A 357 25.04 -2.61 -3.45
C GLN A 357 24.46 -2.41 -2.04
N ILE A 358 24.25 -1.14 -1.67
CA ILE A 358 23.51 -0.79 -0.45
C ILE A 358 22.17 -0.21 -0.88
N THR A 359 21.09 -0.93 -0.57
CA THR A 359 19.78 -0.64 -1.14
C THR A 359 18.65 -0.85 -0.14
N GLU A 360 17.56 -0.09 -0.34
CA GLU A 360 16.35 -0.22 0.45
C GLU A 360 15.49 -1.38 -0.07
N HIS A 361 15.05 -2.21 0.84
CA HIS A 361 14.04 -3.23 0.61
C HIS A 361 12.67 -2.74 1.06
N SER A 362 11.75 -2.57 0.13
CA SER A 362 10.37 -2.20 0.42
C SER A 362 9.46 -3.43 0.45
N CYS A 363 9.08 -3.90 1.63
CA CYS A 363 8.15 -5.02 1.75
C CYS A 363 6.72 -4.61 1.46
N ILE A 364 5.95 -5.52 0.85
CA ILE A 364 4.51 -5.33 0.59
C ILE A 364 3.69 -5.17 1.88
N GLN A 365 4.15 -5.72 3.00
CA GLN A 365 3.54 -5.56 4.33
C GLN A 365 3.64 -4.13 4.88
N GLY A 366 4.51 -3.28 4.31
CA GLY A 366 4.64 -1.87 4.68
C GLY A 366 5.90 -1.51 5.47
N TRP A 367 6.75 -2.47 5.85
CA TRP A 367 8.05 -2.16 6.43
C TRP A 367 9.13 -1.98 5.37
N THR A 368 10.19 -1.28 5.72
CA THR A 368 11.40 -1.09 4.92
C THR A 368 12.63 -1.48 5.72
N ALA A 369 13.68 -1.87 5.02
CA ALA A 369 14.99 -2.08 5.61
C ALA A 369 16.07 -1.82 4.55
N ILE A 370 17.22 -1.29 4.95
CA ILE A 370 18.38 -1.08 4.11
C ILE A 370 19.40 -2.16 4.45
N GLY A 371 19.95 -2.80 3.43
CA GLY A 371 21.00 -3.82 3.55
C GLY A 371 22.08 -3.63 2.50
N GLU A 372 23.30 -4.07 2.84
CA GLU A 372 24.38 -4.24 1.87
C GLU A 372 24.28 -5.64 1.27
N TRP A 373 24.31 -5.76 -0.04
CA TRP A 373 24.15 -7.02 -0.77
C TRP A 373 25.34 -7.25 -1.68
N GLY A 374 25.97 -8.40 -1.55
CA GLY A 374 27.03 -8.86 -2.43
C GLY A 374 26.57 -10.00 -3.33
N GLY A 375 26.87 -9.92 -4.62
CA GLY A 375 26.44 -10.96 -5.57
C GLY A 375 26.86 -10.68 -7.02
N ILE A 376 26.28 -11.44 -7.93
CA ILE A 376 26.60 -11.37 -9.37
C ILE A 376 25.50 -10.57 -10.09
N PRO A 377 25.87 -9.57 -10.92
CA PRO A 377 24.90 -8.87 -11.77
C PRO A 377 24.13 -9.85 -12.64
N MET A 378 22.81 -9.74 -12.66
CA MET A 378 21.97 -10.58 -13.51
C MET A 378 22.29 -10.38 -14.99
N ASN A 379 22.72 -9.18 -15.37
CA ASN A 379 23.15 -8.88 -16.74
C ASN A 379 24.35 -9.71 -17.19
N TYR A 380 25.25 -10.08 -16.25
CA TYR A 380 26.35 -10.99 -16.57
C TYR A 380 25.85 -12.40 -16.87
N ILE A 381 24.93 -12.93 -16.09
CA ILE A 381 24.27 -14.23 -16.37
C ILE A 381 23.56 -14.21 -17.71
N ILE A 382 22.86 -13.12 -18.02
CA ILE A 382 22.20 -12.90 -19.33
C ILE A 382 23.21 -12.96 -20.48
N SER A 383 24.39 -12.35 -20.32
CA SER A 383 25.44 -12.36 -21.34
C SER A 383 26.00 -13.76 -21.60
N LEU A 384 26.06 -14.62 -20.60
CA LEU A 384 26.53 -16.00 -20.71
C LEU A 384 25.50 -16.91 -21.40
N CYS A 385 24.20 -16.85 -21.01
CA CYS A 385 23.18 -17.73 -21.57
C CYS A 385 22.67 -17.28 -22.95
N LYS A 386 22.85 -16.02 -23.31
CA LYS A 386 22.41 -15.43 -24.59
C LYS A 386 20.94 -15.70 -24.88
N PRO A 387 20.00 -14.98 -24.22
CA PRO A 387 18.58 -15.20 -24.45
C PRO A 387 18.19 -14.97 -25.92
N LEU A 388 17.31 -15.82 -26.42
CA LEU A 388 16.71 -15.67 -27.74
C LEU A 388 15.83 -14.42 -27.80
N SER A 389 15.61 -13.87 -28.99
CA SER A 389 14.83 -12.64 -29.19
C SER A 389 13.39 -12.71 -28.70
N GLN A 390 12.82 -13.93 -28.63
CA GLN A 390 11.48 -14.18 -28.11
C GLN A 390 11.39 -14.14 -26.58
N ALA A 391 12.51 -14.23 -25.85
CA ALA A 391 12.54 -14.18 -24.40
C ALA A 391 12.17 -12.78 -23.90
N ARG A 392 10.96 -12.64 -23.33
CA ARG A 392 10.44 -11.37 -22.81
C ARG A 392 10.47 -11.32 -21.28
N TYR A 393 10.47 -12.48 -20.65
CA TYR A 393 10.42 -12.61 -19.19
C TYR A 393 11.52 -13.54 -18.71
N VAL A 394 11.92 -13.31 -17.45
CA VAL A 394 12.81 -14.19 -16.68
C VAL A 394 12.03 -14.67 -15.47
N VAL A 395 11.93 -15.98 -15.31
CA VAL A 395 11.23 -16.64 -14.19
C VAL A 395 12.26 -17.22 -13.25
N PHE A 396 12.13 -16.90 -11.97
CA PHE A 396 12.96 -17.42 -10.90
C PHE A 396 12.15 -18.42 -10.09
N TYR A 397 12.57 -19.66 -10.04
CA TYR A 397 11.96 -20.71 -9.23
C TYR A 397 12.70 -20.88 -7.91
N SER A 398 11.97 -21.05 -6.83
CA SER A 398 12.49 -21.26 -5.48
C SER A 398 12.44 -22.75 -5.08
N TYR A 399 13.25 -23.13 -4.10
CA TYR A 399 13.05 -24.39 -3.36
C TYR A 399 11.84 -24.34 -2.42
N GLN A 400 11.29 -23.15 -2.16
CA GLN A 400 10.13 -22.95 -1.30
C GLN A 400 8.85 -23.46 -1.99
N TYR A 401 8.05 -24.18 -1.21
CA TYR A 401 6.66 -24.47 -1.52
C TYR A 401 5.77 -23.71 -0.54
N SER A 402 4.70 -23.09 -1.04
CA SER A 402 3.72 -22.38 -0.26
C SER A 402 2.35 -22.61 -0.89
N GLU A 403 1.31 -22.78 -0.08
CA GLU A 403 -0.06 -22.97 -0.55
C GLU A 403 -0.21 -24.12 -1.58
N GLY A 404 0.61 -25.19 -1.42
CA GLY A 404 0.57 -26.37 -2.29
C GLY A 404 1.28 -26.22 -3.63
N ALA A 405 1.92 -25.08 -3.92
CA ALA A 405 2.63 -24.81 -5.16
C ALA A 405 4.08 -24.36 -4.93
N GLN A 406 4.94 -24.62 -5.91
CA GLN A 406 6.30 -24.09 -5.91
C GLN A 406 6.27 -22.56 -6.00
N PHE A 407 7.05 -21.90 -5.15
CA PHE A 407 7.20 -20.45 -5.22
C PHE A 407 8.02 -20.06 -6.45
N TYR A 408 7.49 -19.12 -7.24
CA TYR A 408 8.16 -18.53 -8.39
C TYR A 408 7.77 -17.07 -8.56
N GLU A 409 8.59 -16.29 -9.27
CA GLU A 409 8.25 -14.95 -9.73
C GLU A 409 8.81 -14.70 -11.12
N ALA A 410 8.00 -14.10 -11.97
CA ALA A 410 8.39 -13.64 -13.29
C ALA A 410 8.67 -12.12 -13.27
N ILE A 411 9.72 -11.71 -13.92
CA ILE A 411 10.05 -10.30 -14.14
C ILE A 411 10.27 -10.03 -15.64
N TYR A 412 10.05 -8.79 -16.05
CA TYR A 412 10.36 -8.37 -17.42
C TYR A 412 11.86 -8.43 -17.69
N MET A 413 12.26 -8.76 -18.92
CA MET A 413 13.65 -8.80 -19.34
C MET A 413 14.40 -7.48 -19.09
N GLU A 414 13.72 -6.34 -19.25
CA GLU A 414 14.30 -5.01 -18.98
C GLU A 414 14.69 -4.85 -17.50
N LEU A 415 13.87 -5.37 -16.60
CA LEU A 415 14.16 -5.36 -15.16
C LEU A 415 15.31 -6.32 -14.82
N ALA A 416 15.38 -7.48 -15.47
CA ALA A 416 16.48 -8.41 -15.28
C ALA A 416 17.82 -7.83 -15.76
N LYS A 417 17.80 -7.00 -16.82
CA LYS A 417 18.99 -6.29 -17.35
C LYS A 417 19.37 -5.05 -16.54
N HIS A 418 18.54 -4.59 -15.61
CA HIS A 418 18.83 -3.40 -14.82
C HIS A 418 20.10 -3.59 -13.99
N HIS A 419 20.96 -2.57 -13.91
CA HIS A 419 22.25 -2.65 -13.22
C HIS A 419 22.13 -3.02 -11.72
N GLN A 420 21.03 -2.65 -11.06
CA GLN A 420 20.77 -3.02 -9.66
C GLN A 420 20.11 -4.39 -9.49
N THR A 421 19.92 -5.17 -10.56
CA THR A 421 19.42 -6.54 -10.45
C THR A 421 20.58 -7.50 -10.32
N ILE A 422 20.73 -8.10 -9.12
CA ILE A 422 21.80 -9.02 -8.80
C ILE A 422 21.28 -10.34 -8.20
N LEU A 423 22.05 -11.39 -8.40
CA LEU A 423 21.92 -12.66 -7.69
C LEU A 423 22.83 -12.59 -6.46
N ALA A 424 22.24 -12.25 -5.31
CA ALA A 424 22.99 -12.06 -4.07
C ALA A 424 23.21 -13.38 -3.33
N TYR A 425 24.42 -13.58 -2.84
CA TYR A 425 24.83 -14.67 -1.95
C TYR A 425 25.42 -14.16 -0.63
N GLU A 426 25.61 -12.83 -0.49
CA GLU A 426 26.05 -12.16 0.74
C GLU A 426 25.07 -11.06 1.16
N MET A 427 25.01 -10.82 2.47
CA MET A 427 24.29 -9.73 3.10
C MET A 427 25.11 -9.12 4.23
N ASN A 428 25.33 -7.80 4.20
CA ASN A 428 26.11 -7.06 5.21
C ASN A 428 27.55 -7.60 5.39
N GLY A 429 28.16 -8.06 4.30
CA GLY A 429 29.53 -8.60 4.30
C GLY A 429 29.64 -10.08 4.69
N GLU A 430 28.55 -10.74 5.06
CA GLU A 430 28.51 -12.15 5.47
C GLU A 430 27.72 -13.01 4.48
N PRO A 431 28.00 -14.32 4.37
CA PRO A 431 27.18 -15.23 3.58
C PRO A 431 25.70 -15.18 4.00
N LEU A 432 24.79 -15.37 3.06
CA LEU A 432 23.38 -15.39 3.36
C LEU A 432 23.02 -16.49 4.37
N ILE A 433 22.25 -16.11 5.38
CA ILE A 433 21.62 -17.08 6.29
C ILE A 433 20.33 -17.62 5.67
N VAL A 434 19.88 -18.78 6.13
CA VAL A 434 18.67 -19.46 5.62
C VAL A 434 17.44 -18.55 5.59
N PRO A 435 17.07 -17.80 6.63
CA PRO A 435 15.90 -16.90 6.59
C PRO A 435 16.00 -15.80 5.53
N HIS A 436 17.20 -15.41 5.14
CA HIS A 436 17.45 -14.38 4.14
C HIS A 436 17.67 -14.93 2.74
N GLY A 437 17.61 -16.27 2.53
CA GLY A 437 17.54 -16.86 1.20
C GLY A 437 18.80 -17.62 0.76
N ALA A 438 19.62 -18.14 1.71
CA ALA A 438 20.76 -18.98 1.35
C ALA A 438 20.35 -20.16 0.44
N PRO A 439 21.19 -20.56 -0.56
CA PRO A 439 22.47 -20.00 -0.85
C PRO A 439 22.44 -18.78 -1.80
N LEU A 440 21.30 -18.55 -2.51
CA LEU A 440 21.19 -17.52 -3.51
C LEU A 440 19.79 -16.87 -3.51
N ARG A 441 19.74 -15.57 -3.65
CA ARG A 441 18.50 -14.81 -3.77
C ARG A 441 18.56 -13.76 -4.87
N LEU A 442 17.39 -13.39 -5.41
CA LEU A 442 17.24 -12.24 -6.29
C LEU A 442 17.16 -10.95 -5.47
N ARG A 443 17.93 -9.94 -5.91
CA ARG A 443 17.75 -8.55 -5.51
C ARG A 443 17.38 -7.73 -6.74
N ILE A 444 16.29 -6.99 -6.66
CA ILE A 444 15.75 -6.17 -7.73
C ILE A 444 15.14 -4.91 -7.13
N GLU A 445 15.94 -3.88 -6.97
CA GLU A 445 15.64 -2.67 -6.18
C GLU A 445 14.47 -1.85 -6.73
N THR A 446 14.15 -2.05 -7.99
CA THR A 446 13.06 -1.36 -8.69
C THR A 446 11.70 -2.01 -8.48
N GLN A 447 11.64 -3.06 -7.64
CA GLN A 447 10.43 -3.83 -7.36
C GLN A 447 10.20 -4.00 -5.85
N LEU A 448 8.93 -4.19 -5.47
CA LEU A 448 8.58 -4.58 -4.11
C LEU A 448 9.16 -5.95 -3.75
N GLY A 449 9.47 -6.12 -2.47
CA GLY A 449 10.22 -7.25 -1.95
C GLY A 449 9.67 -8.65 -2.26
N PHE A 450 8.39 -8.81 -2.56
CA PHE A 450 7.84 -10.10 -2.92
C PHE A 450 8.34 -10.63 -4.29
N LYS A 451 8.81 -9.74 -5.18
CA LYS A 451 9.48 -10.12 -6.43
C LYS A 451 10.91 -10.61 -6.21
N MET A 452 11.49 -10.41 -5.04
CA MET A 452 12.87 -10.77 -4.71
C MET A 452 12.96 -12.21 -4.21
N VAL A 453 12.87 -13.17 -5.14
CA VAL A 453 12.86 -14.61 -4.84
C VAL A 453 14.06 -15.02 -3.98
N LYS A 454 13.81 -15.79 -2.94
CA LYS A 454 14.79 -16.42 -2.06
C LYS A 454 14.93 -17.91 -2.38
N TRP A 455 16.07 -18.51 -1.96
CA TRP A 455 16.30 -19.95 -2.16
C TRP A 455 16.17 -20.38 -3.60
N ILE A 456 16.86 -19.65 -4.51
CA ILE A 456 16.74 -19.86 -5.95
C ILE A 456 17.21 -21.27 -6.33
N LYS A 457 16.36 -21.98 -7.08
CA LYS A 457 16.62 -23.29 -7.66
C LYS A 457 17.00 -23.19 -9.13
N SER A 458 16.24 -22.42 -9.92
CA SER A 458 16.50 -22.27 -11.35
C SER A 458 16.02 -20.92 -11.88
N ILE A 459 16.54 -20.55 -13.03
CA ILE A 459 16.18 -19.38 -13.82
C ILE A 459 15.76 -19.83 -15.20
N GLU A 460 14.55 -19.46 -15.62
CA GLU A 460 14.01 -19.81 -16.93
C GLU A 460 13.68 -18.56 -17.74
N PHE A 461 14.12 -18.54 -19.00
CA PHE A 461 13.81 -17.47 -19.94
C PHE A 461 12.61 -17.88 -20.81
N VAL A 462 11.55 -17.07 -20.82
CA VAL A 462 10.29 -17.41 -21.48
C VAL A 462 9.73 -16.24 -22.30
N SER A 463 8.88 -16.55 -23.29
CA SER A 463 8.17 -15.53 -24.07
C SER A 463 6.98 -14.93 -23.32
N ASP A 464 6.31 -15.73 -22.51
CA ASP A 464 5.23 -15.32 -21.60
C ASP A 464 5.16 -16.26 -20.39
N TYR A 465 4.35 -15.90 -19.39
CA TYR A 465 4.18 -16.67 -18.14
C TYR A 465 2.78 -17.29 -17.97
N LYS A 466 1.96 -17.25 -19.01
CA LYS A 466 0.54 -17.66 -18.91
C LYS A 466 0.35 -19.13 -18.56
N ASN A 467 1.34 -19.98 -18.91
CA ASN A 467 1.34 -21.40 -18.63
C ASN A 467 2.16 -21.78 -17.39
N ILE A 468 2.61 -20.80 -16.61
CA ILE A 468 3.40 -20.99 -15.38
C ILE A 468 2.52 -20.67 -14.18
N GLY A 469 2.42 -21.60 -13.23
CA GLY A 469 1.51 -21.49 -12.08
C GLY A 469 0.06 -21.30 -12.52
N LEU A 470 -0.61 -20.28 -11.99
CA LEU A 470 -1.96 -19.90 -12.43
C LEU A 470 -1.95 -18.77 -13.48
N GLY A 471 -0.80 -18.47 -14.07
CA GLY A 471 -0.65 -17.56 -15.19
C GLY A 471 -0.74 -16.07 -14.86
N GLN A 472 -0.54 -15.67 -13.61
CA GLN A 472 -0.63 -14.27 -13.20
C GLN A 472 0.76 -13.60 -13.04
N GLY A 473 1.85 -14.34 -13.28
CA GLY A 473 3.21 -13.82 -13.32
C GLY A 473 3.99 -13.94 -12.01
N GLY A 474 3.50 -14.69 -11.04
CA GLY A 474 4.19 -15.04 -9.82
C GLY A 474 3.29 -15.69 -8.78
N HIS A 475 3.91 -16.34 -7.81
CA HIS A 475 3.17 -17.07 -6.77
C HIS A 475 2.25 -16.13 -5.94
N ARG A 476 2.72 -14.91 -5.66
CA ARG A 476 1.93 -13.93 -4.90
C ARG A 476 0.78 -13.35 -5.72
N GLU A 477 0.95 -13.18 -7.01
CA GLU A 477 -0.10 -12.78 -7.93
C GLU A 477 -1.14 -13.89 -8.10
N ASP A 478 -0.69 -15.15 -8.12
CA ASP A 478 -1.54 -16.34 -8.28
C ASP A 478 -2.42 -16.56 -7.04
N HIS A 479 -1.86 -16.51 -5.84
CA HIS A 479 -2.52 -16.97 -4.61
C HIS A 479 -2.93 -15.83 -3.66
N MET A 480 -2.26 -14.70 -3.71
CA MET A 480 -2.55 -13.54 -2.83
C MET A 480 -3.09 -12.33 -3.58
N TYR A 481 -3.36 -12.48 -4.88
CA TYR A 481 -4.01 -11.50 -5.73
C TYR A 481 -3.27 -10.15 -5.80
N TYR A 482 -1.93 -10.16 -5.73
CA TYR A 482 -1.13 -8.97 -5.97
C TYR A 482 -1.14 -8.62 -7.47
N GLY A 483 -0.82 -7.37 -7.82
CA GLY A 483 -0.63 -6.99 -9.21
C GLY A 483 0.78 -7.29 -9.68
N ILE A 484 0.94 -7.72 -10.93
CA ILE A 484 2.26 -7.96 -11.55
C ILE A 484 3.12 -6.69 -11.61
N GLY A 485 2.50 -5.53 -11.64
CA GLY A 485 3.16 -4.24 -11.62
C GLY A 485 3.62 -3.84 -10.20
N ALA A 486 4.60 -4.57 -9.67
CA ALA A 486 5.23 -4.28 -8.37
C ALA A 486 6.29 -3.16 -8.44
N GLY A 487 6.29 -2.36 -9.51
CA GLY A 487 7.31 -1.34 -9.78
C GLY A 487 7.36 -0.25 -8.71
N ILE A 488 8.57 0.12 -8.36
CA ILE A 488 8.95 1.23 -7.50
C ILE A 488 9.35 2.43 -8.35
#